data_c4b4be0fc7501a1241a650ecade678e9
#
_entry.id   c4b4be0fc7501a1241a650ecade678e9
#
_cell.length_a   1.000
_cell.length_b   1.000
_cell.length_c   1.000
_cell.angle_alpha   90.00
_cell.angle_beta   90.00
_cell.angle_gamma   90.00
#
_symmetry.space_group_name_H-M   'P 1'
#
loop_
_entity.id
_entity.type
_entity.pdbx_description
1 polymer ?
#
loop_
_entity_poly.entity_id
_entity_poly.type
_entity_poly.pdbx_seq_one_letter_code
_entity_poly.pdbx_strand_id
1 'polypeptide(L)'
;EAQSAVSPVVLVLMIAFLIFVIAAVIAVTQAQRKISVQYAKRVVGRKVYGGQTQYMPLKVNYAGVMPIIFAQAILLFPSTILNMAFPGVGWAQDLSNLLTYGWLHYFFYALMIFFFSYFWVATQFQPVQIADDLKKYGGFIPGVRPGKPTADFLDYTMTRLTFAGAIFLTGIAVLPQLLSQSMQVPYMTSQFFGGTGLLIIVGVVLDTMRQVETHLLQRHYDGFLRKGRIRSAQESRSRLSGGQALNDQTLVWMYAALGILVIAGVTIYFASRF
;
A
#
# COMPACT_ATOMS: atom_id res chain seq x y z
N GLU A 1 3.38 19.77 36.92
CA GLU A 1 3.66 19.39 35.52
C GLU A 1 2.32 19.34 34.80
N ALA A 2 2.00 20.42 34.10
CA ALA A 2 0.76 20.52 33.35
C ALA A 2 0.85 19.58 32.14
N GLN A 3 0.29 18.40 32.29
CA GLN A 3 -0.14 17.57 31.19
C GLN A 3 -1.13 18.42 30.39
N SER A 4 -0.68 18.97 29.28
CA SER A 4 -1.55 19.71 28.35
C SER A 4 -2.65 18.73 27.94
N ALA A 5 -3.79 18.82 28.60
CA ALA A 5 -4.95 18.00 28.32
C ALA A 5 -5.32 18.25 26.85
N VAL A 6 -5.05 17.28 26.01
CA VAL A 6 -5.46 17.31 24.59
C VAL A 6 -6.95 17.55 24.60
N SER A 7 -7.39 18.65 23.98
CA SER A 7 -8.83 18.97 24.00
C SER A 7 -9.60 17.80 23.40
N PRO A 8 -10.78 17.46 23.94
CA PRO A 8 -11.56 16.31 23.44
C PRO A 8 -11.87 16.41 21.94
N VAL A 9 -11.92 17.63 21.40
CA VAL A 9 -12.09 17.91 19.97
C VAL A 9 -10.88 17.42 19.15
N VAL A 10 -9.66 17.71 19.63
CA VAL A 10 -8.42 17.25 18.97
C VAL A 10 -8.34 15.74 18.99
N LEU A 11 -8.77 15.09 20.08
CA LEU A 11 -8.79 13.65 20.19
C LEU A 11 -9.75 12.99 19.17
N VAL A 12 -10.97 13.51 19.01
CA VAL A 12 -11.92 13.05 18.00
C VAL A 12 -11.36 13.22 16.58
N LEU A 13 -10.74 14.36 16.31
CA LEU A 13 -10.14 14.67 15.02
C LEU A 13 -8.95 13.72 14.72
N MET A 14 -8.14 13.38 15.72
CA MET A 14 -7.05 12.42 15.58
C MET A 14 -7.56 11.00 15.29
N ILE A 15 -8.64 10.56 15.93
CA ILE A 15 -9.27 9.26 15.65
C ILE A 15 -9.82 9.21 14.22
N ALA A 16 -10.52 10.26 13.80
CA ALA A 16 -11.04 10.36 12.42
C ALA A 16 -9.89 10.33 11.40
N PHE A 17 -8.80 11.05 11.68
CA PHE A 17 -7.60 11.04 10.87
C PHE A 17 -6.93 9.65 10.81
N LEU A 18 -6.83 8.94 11.94
CA LEU A 18 -6.33 7.56 11.98
C LEU A 18 -7.11 6.65 11.04
N ILE A 19 -8.45 6.69 11.12
CA ILE A 19 -9.32 5.90 10.25
C ILE A 19 -9.09 6.26 8.77
N PHE A 20 -8.95 7.55 8.47
CA PHE A 20 -8.65 8.01 7.11
C PHE A 20 -7.31 7.46 6.61
N VAL A 21 -6.25 7.54 7.42
CA VAL A 21 -4.92 7.03 7.04
C VAL A 21 -4.96 5.52 6.83
N ILE A 22 -5.61 4.76 7.72
CA ILE A 22 -5.78 3.31 7.56
C ILE A 22 -6.51 3.00 6.24
N ALA A 23 -7.62 3.67 5.96
CA ALA A 23 -8.37 3.47 4.72
C ALA A 23 -7.54 3.81 3.47
N ALA A 24 -6.77 4.89 3.50
CA ALA A 24 -5.87 5.29 2.43
C ALA A 24 -4.75 4.25 2.20
N VAL A 25 -4.15 3.74 3.27
CA VAL A 25 -3.12 2.68 3.20
C VAL A 25 -3.70 1.42 2.59
N ILE A 26 -4.88 0.97 3.03
CA ILE A 26 -5.56 -0.21 2.49
C ILE A 26 -5.85 -0.02 1.00
N ALA A 27 -6.40 1.14 0.61
CA ALA A 27 -6.74 1.43 -0.78
C ALA A 27 -5.51 1.32 -1.71
N VAL A 28 -4.38 1.90 -1.32
CA VAL A 28 -3.18 1.90 -2.18
C VAL A 28 -2.43 0.58 -2.15
N THR A 29 -2.36 -0.10 -1.00
CA THR A 29 -1.73 -1.43 -0.93
C THR A 29 -2.51 -2.50 -1.69
N GLN A 30 -3.83 -2.35 -1.80
CA GLN A 30 -4.68 -3.23 -2.62
C GLN A 30 -4.77 -2.79 -4.08
N ALA A 31 -4.42 -1.55 -4.39
CA ALA A 31 -4.47 -1.02 -5.74
C ALA A 31 -3.56 -1.81 -6.67
N GLN A 32 -4.13 -2.30 -7.78
CA GLN A 32 -3.41 -3.08 -8.78
C GLN A 32 -3.88 -2.71 -10.19
N ARG A 33 -2.92 -2.63 -11.11
CA ARG A 33 -3.21 -2.51 -12.52
C ARG A 33 -3.30 -3.90 -13.14
N LYS A 34 -4.44 -4.25 -13.70
CA LYS A 34 -4.66 -5.54 -14.39
C LYS A 34 -4.27 -5.40 -15.85
N ILE A 35 -3.24 -6.14 -16.29
CA ILE A 35 -2.84 -6.24 -17.68
C ILE A 35 -3.47 -7.50 -18.27
N SER A 36 -4.18 -7.37 -19.40
CA SER A 36 -4.76 -8.50 -20.11
C SER A 36 -3.67 -9.30 -20.83
N VAL A 37 -3.62 -10.59 -20.59
CA VAL A 37 -2.75 -11.54 -21.28
C VAL A 37 -3.64 -12.55 -22.00
N GLN A 38 -3.43 -12.73 -23.29
CA GLN A 38 -4.14 -13.69 -24.09
C GLN A 38 -3.23 -14.89 -24.39
N TYR A 39 -3.79 -16.08 -24.28
CA TYR A 39 -3.09 -17.33 -24.64
C TYR A 39 -3.58 -17.82 -25.99
N ALA A 40 -2.65 -18.29 -26.83
CA ALA A 40 -2.97 -18.86 -28.13
C ALA A 40 -3.90 -20.07 -27.98
N LYS A 41 -4.89 -20.17 -28.88
CA LYS A 41 -5.76 -21.35 -28.96
C LYS A 41 -4.94 -22.50 -29.51
N ARG A 42 -4.95 -23.64 -28.80
CA ARG A 42 -4.37 -24.89 -29.29
C ARG A 42 -5.50 -25.88 -29.58
N VAL A 43 -5.47 -26.45 -30.77
CA VAL A 43 -6.39 -27.51 -31.17
C VAL A 43 -5.67 -28.85 -30.99
N VAL A 44 -6.21 -29.70 -30.11
CA VAL A 44 -5.70 -31.05 -29.91
C VAL A 44 -6.83 -32.02 -30.25
N GLY A 45 -6.76 -32.63 -31.43
CA GLY A 45 -7.82 -33.45 -31.98
C GLY A 45 -9.08 -32.63 -32.28
N ARG A 46 -10.24 -33.04 -31.75
CA ARG A 46 -11.52 -32.32 -31.86
C ARG A 46 -11.77 -31.28 -30.79
N LYS A 47 -10.88 -31.12 -29.83
CA LYS A 47 -11.04 -30.18 -28.69
C LYS A 47 -10.15 -28.95 -28.85
N VAL A 48 -10.74 -27.78 -28.66
CA VAL A 48 -10.02 -26.49 -28.66
C VAL A 48 -9.69 -26.13 -27.21
N TYR A 49 -8.39 -26.01 -26.91
CA TYR A 49 -7.89 -25.62 -25.62
C TYR A 49 -7.26 -24.20 -25.72
N GLY A 50 -7.43 -23.35 -24.71
CA GLY A 50 -6.87 -22.01 -24.68
C GLY A 50 -7.82 -20.94 -25.22
N GLY A 51 -7.30 -19.77 -25.54
CA GLY A 51 -8.08 -18.62 -25.96
C GLY A 51 -8.76 -17.85 -24.82
N GLN A 52 -8.44 -18.21 -23.56
CA GLN A 52 -8.91 -17.45 -22.40
C GLN A 52 -8.02 -16.23 -22.18
N THR A 53 -8.66 -15.10 -21.87
CA THR A 53 -7.95 -13.89 -21.43
C THR A 53 -7.74 -13.99 -19.93
N GLN A 54 -6.49 -13.99 -19.52
CA GLN A 54 -6.08 -13.89 -18.12
C GLN A 54 -5.60 -12.47 -17.81
N TYR A 55 -5.75 -12.06 -16.56
CA TYR A 55 -5.27 -10.76 -16.12
C TYR A 55 -4.05 -10.92 -15.21
N MET A 56 -2.95 -10.26 -15.55
CA MET A 56 -1.77 -10.18 -14.72
C MET A 56 -1.88 -8.94 -13.84
N PRO A 57 -2.00 -9.09 -12.50
CA PRO A 57 -2.09 -7.95 -11.60
C PRO A 57 -0.71 -7.38 -11.29
N LEU A 58 -0.49 -6.09 -11.59
CA LEU A 58 0.67 -5.32 -11.16
C LEU A 58 0.26 -4.43 -9.99
N LYS A 59 0.85 -4.63 -8.81
CA LYS A 59 0.57 -3.83 -7.62
C LYS A 59 1.14 -2.41 -7.80
N VAL A 60 0.42 -1.38 -7.35
CA VAL A 60 0.90 0.01 -7.34
C VAL A 60 2.03 0.18 -6.32
N ASN A 61 1.86 -0.40 -5.14
CA ASN A 61 2.90 -0.47 -4.14
C ASN A 61 3.52 -1.88 -4.12
N TYR A 62 4.43 -2.14 -5.06
CA TYR A 62 5.13 -3.42 -5.17
C TYR A 62 6.21 -3.57 -4.10
N ALA A 63 6.87 -2.46 -3.73
CA ALA A 63 7.91 -2.43 -2.71
C ALA A 63 7.39 -2.60 -1.27
N GLY A 64 6.08 -2.48 -1.05
CA GLY A 64 5.47 -2.58 0.28
C GLY A 64 5.89 -1.45 1.21
N VAL A 65 6.17 -1.78 2.47
CA VAL A 65 6.59 -0.83 3.50
C VAL A 65 8.11 -0.73 3.67
N MET A 66 8.87 -1.61 2.98
CA MET A 66 10.33 -1.68 3.11
C MET A 66 11.07 -0.37 2.83
N PRO A 67 10.73 0.40 1.77
CA PRO A 67 11.40 1.67 1.49
C PRO A 67 11.38 2.65 2.66
N ILE A 68 10.28 2.72 3.39
CA ILE A 68 10.11 3.63 4.53
C ILE A 68 11.00 3.20 5.69
N ILE A 69 11.07 1.89 5.97
CA ILE A 69 11.88 1.34 7.06
C ILE A 69 13.36 1.64 6.80
N PHE A 70 13.85 1.38 5.59
CA PHE A 70 15.24 1.66 5.22
C PHE A 70 15.56 3.15 5.21
N ALA A 71 14.66 3.98 4.66
CA ALA A 71 14.84 5.43 4.66
C ALA A 71 14.95 5.98 6.09
N GLN A 72 14.08 5.54 7.00
CA GLN A 72 14.11 5.93 8.40
C GLN A 72 15.38 5.46 9.10
N ALA A 73 15.79 4.21 8.92
CA ALA A 73 16.99 3.65 9.53
C ALA A 73 18.26 4.40 9.09
N ILE A 74 18.37 4.69 7.80
CA ILE A 74 19.53 5.41 7.25
C ILE A 74 19.61 6.86 7.74
N LEU A 75 18.48 7.53 7.92
CA LEU A 75 18.47 8.89 8.45
C LEU A 75 18.74 8.95 9.95
N LEU A 76 18.29 7.95 10.72
CA LEU A 76 18.55 7.87 12.16
C LEU A 76 20.00 7.52 12.48
N PHE A 77 20.65 6.71 11.66
CA PHE A 77 21.98 6.21 11.95
C PHE A 77 23.05 7.32 12.06
N PRO A 78 23.19 8.27 11.11
CA PRO A 78 24.15 9.37 11.22
C PRO A 78 23.88 10.27 12.42
N SER A 79 22.62 10.63 12.70
CA SER A 79 22.27 11.48 13.82
C SER A 79 22.60 10.83 15.16
N THR A 80 22.39 9.53 15.29
CA THR A 80 22.74 8.78 16.50
C THR A 80 24.25 8.71 16.71
N ILE A 81 25.02 8.44 15.65
CA ILE A 81 26.49 8.42 15.73
C ILE A 81 27.04 9.79 16.12
N LEU A 82 26.56 10.88 15.51
CA LEU A 82 27.01 12.23 15.83
C LEU A 82 26.77 12.56 17.29
N ASN A 83 25.59 12.22 17.83
CA ASN A 83 25.27 12.46 19.22
C ASN A 83 26.09 11.61 20.20
N MET A 84 26.47 10.38 19.81
CA MET A 84 27.29 9.50 20.64
C MET A 84 28.79 9.83 20.58
N ALA A 85 29.31 10.13 19.39
CA ALA A 85 30.74 10.37 19.18
C ALA A 85 31.17 11.77 19.62
N PHE A 86 30.29 12.75 19.51
CA PHE A 86 30.60 14.17 19.78
C PHE A 86 29.56 14.82 20.73
N PRO A 87 29.39 14.30 21.95
CA PRO A 87 28.45 14.85 22.90
C PRO A 87 28.88 16.26 23.32
N GLY A 88 27.97 17.25 23.12
CA GLY A 88 28.22 18.63 23.53
C GLY A 88 28.98 19.51 22.53
N VAL A 89 29.35 19.01 21.36
CA VAL A 89 29.99 19.80 20.31
C VAL A 89 28.92 20.46 19.43
N GLY A 90 28.91 21.81 19.38
CA GLY A 90 27.86 22.60 18.74
C GLY A 90 27.59 22.21 17.28
N TRP A 91 28.63 22.11 16.44
CA TRP A 91 28.45 21.74 15.02
C TRP A 91 27.84 20.35 14.83
N ALA A 92 28.17 19.40 15.72
CA ALA A 92 27.63 18.03 15.65
C ALA A 92 26.15 17.99 16.04
N GLN A 93 25.77 18.79 17.04
CA GLN A 93 24.39 18.97 17.44
C GLN A 93 23.56 19.68 16.36
N ASP A 94 24.10 20.73 15.74
CA ASP A 94 23.44 21.44 14.65
C ASP A 94 23.22 20.52 13.45
N LEU A 95 24.22 19.72 13.08
CA LEU A 95 24.12 18.73 12.00
C LEU A 95 23.13 17.61 12.34
N SER A 96 23.16 17.10 13.56
CA SER A 96 22.21 16.09 14.04
C SER A 96 20.76 16.62 14.02
N ASN A 97 20.55 17.85 14.49
CA ASN A 97 19.25 18.50 14.47
C ASN A 97 18.74 18.73 13.05
N LEU A 98 19.61 19.12 12.13
CA LEU A 98 19.31 19.31 10.72
C LEU A 98 18.89 18.01 10.02
N LEU A 99 19.49 16.87 10.43
CA LEU A 99 19.16 15.55 9.92
C LEU A 99 17.92 14.95 10.57
N THR A 100 17.54 15.38 11.77
CA THR A 100 16.43 14.80 12.55
C THR A 100 15.16 15.67 12.49
N TYR A 101 15.31 16.99 12.41
CA TYR A 101 14.21 17.95 12.45
C TYR A 101 14.31 18.95 11.30
N GLY A 102 13.17 19.44 10.86
CA GLY A 102 13.08 20.51 9.89
C GLY A 102 12.74 20.07 8.47
N TRP A 103 12.60 21.05 7.58
CA TRP A 103 12.19 20.82 6.19
C TRP A 103 13.21 20.00 5.38
N LEU A 104 14.50 20.12 5.72
CA LEU A 104 15.58 19.39 5.06
C LEU A 104 15.52 17.89 5.38
N HIS A 105 15.17 17.54 6.62
CA HIS A 105 14.88 16.15 7.01
C HIS A 105 13.77 15.55 6.13
N TYR A 106 12.67 16.28 5.94
CA TYR A 106 11.55 15.80 5.12
C TYR A 106 11.95 15.61 3.65
N PHE A 107 12.77 16.50 3.14
CA PHE A 107 13.29 16.41 1.78
C PHE A 107 14.17 15.16 1.60
N PHE A 108 15.15 14.96 2.48
CA PHE A 108 16.00 13.76 2.44
C PHE A 108 15.21 12.49 2.68
N TYR A 109 14.24 12.52 3.57
CA TYR A 109 13.37 11.37 3.84
C TYR A 109 12.54 10.99 2.62
N ALA A 110 11.93 11.96 1.96
CA ALA A 110 11.22 11.76 0.71
C ALA A 110 12.14 11.17 -0.37
N LEU A 111 13.32 11.76 -0.56
CA LEU A 111 14.30 11.33 -1.55
C LEU A 111 14.75 9.88 -1.29
N MET A 112 15.01 9.52 -0.04
CA MET A 112 15.37 8.15 0.35
C MET A 112 14.21 7.17 0.11
N ILE A 113 12.97 7.54 0.43
CA ILE A 113 11.81 6.68 0.12
C ILE A 113 11.70 6.43 -1.38
N PHE A 114 11.87 7.47 -2.22
CA PHE A 114 11.89 7.31 -3.66
C PHE A 114 13.02 6.38 -4.12
N PHE A 115 14.24 6.62 -3.68
CA PHE A 115 15.39 5.80 -4.03
C PHE A 115 15.16 4.33 -3.67
N PHE A 116 14.76 4.05 -2.43
CA PHE A 116 14.53 2.67 -1.99
C PHE A 116 13.32 2.03 -2.65
N SER A 117 12.30 2.79 -3.02
CA SER A 117 11.15 2.26 -3.76
C SER A 117 11.57 1.74 -5.13
N TYR A 118 12.36 2.51 -5.88
CA TYR A 118 12.89 2.06 -7.16
C TYR A 118 13.89 0.92 -7.02
N PHE A 119 14.80 1.01 -6.06
CA PHE A 119 15.78 -0.04 -5.79
C PHE A 119 15.10 -1.37 -5.49
N TRP A 120 14.08 -1.35 -4.61
CA TRP A 120 13.36 -2.57 -4.20
C TRP A 120 12.57 -3.18 -5.35
N VAL A 121 11.90 -2.36 -6.14
CA VAL A 121 11.16 -2.82 -7.32
C VAL A 121 12.12 -3.38 -8.37
N ALA A 122 13.24 -2.73 -8.64
CA ALA A 122 14.24 -3.23 -9.58
C ALA A 122 14.83 -4.59 -9.17
N THR A 123 14.93 -4.85 -7.86
CA THR A 123 15.44 -6.12 -7.33
C THR A 123 14.42 -7.24 -7.42
N GLN A 124 13.13 -6.95 -7.20
CA GLN A 124 12.09 -7.96 -7.13
C GLN A 124 11.36 -8.20 -8.46
N PHE A 125 11.29 -7.18 -9.30
CA PHE A 125 10.56 -7.24 -10.57
C PHE A 125 11.53 -7.40 -11.73
N GLN A 126 11.47 -8.57 -12.40
CA GLN A 126 12.33 -8.92 -13.52
C GLN A 126 11.50 -8.97 -14.81
N PRO A 127 11.32 -7.84 -15.53
CA PRO A 127 10.43 -7.75 -16.68
C PRO A 127 10.86 -8.66 -17.84
N VAL A 128 12.16 -8.86 -18.03
CA VAL A 128 12.71 -9.73 -19.08
C VAL A 128 12.30 -11.19 -18.83
N GLN A 129 12.46 -11.68 -17.62
CA GLN A 129 12.11 -13.06 -17.27
C GLN A 129 10.61 -13.31 -17.43
N ILE A 130 9.76 -12.36 -16.97
CA ILE A 130 8.31 -12.43 -17.13
C ILE A 130 7.91 -12.47 -18.61
N ALA A 131 8.53 -11.64 -19.46
CA ALA A 131 8.25 -11.60 -20.88
C ALA A 131 8.67 -12.89 -21.59
N ASP A 132 9.80 -13.49 -21.21
CA ASP A 132 10.26 -14.77 -21.74
C ASP A 132 9.36 -15.94 -21.31
N ASP A 133 8.91 -15.93 -20.07
CA ASP A 133 7.97 -16.94 -19.58
C ASP A 133 6.62 -16.83 -20.28
N LEU A 134 6.09 -15.63 -20.47
CA LEU A 134 4.88 -15.42 -21.29
C LEU A 134 5.05 -15.97 -22.70
N LYS A 135 6.20 -15.70 -23.34
CA LYS A 135 6.50 -16.21 -24.68
C LYS A 135 6.57 -17.74 -24.71
N LYS A 136 7.23 -18.37 -23.72
CA LYS A 136 7.34 -19.85 -23.62
C LYS A 136 5.97 -20.50 -23.49
N TYR A 137 5.07 -19.92 -22.70
CA TYR A 137 3.72 -20.45 -22.50
C TYR A 137 2.71 -20.02 -23.58
N GLY A 138 3.15 -19.32 -24.62
CA GLY A 138 2.30 -18.86 -25.72
C GLY A 138 1.31 -17.76 -25.31
N GLY A 139 1.63 -17.02 -24.24
CA GLY A 139 0.90 -15.84 -23.79
C GLY A 139 1.45 -14.58 -24.49
N PHE A 140 0.57 -13.65 -24.80
CA PHE A 140 0.95 -12.34 -25.34
C PHE A 140 0.03 -11.25 -24.81
N ILE A 141 0.55 -10.04 -24.75
CA ILE A 141 -0.21 -8.84 -24.39
C ILE A 141 -0.79 -8.26 -25.69
N PRO A 142 -2.12 -8.04 -25.79
CA PRO A 142 -2.72 -7.45 -26.98
C PRO A 142 -2.08 -6.11 -27.32
N GLY A 143 -1.65 -5.95 -28.59
CA GLY A 143 -1.00 -4.75 -29.07
C GLY A 143 0.51 -4.66 -28.84
N VAL A 144 1.13 -5.62 -28.13
CA VAL A 144 2.58 -5.66 -27.88
C VAL A 144 3.17 -6.98 -28.42
N ARG A 145 4.29 -6.88 -29.16
CA ARG A 145 4.97 -8.07 -29.68
C ARG A 145 5.60 -8.87 -28.54
N PRO A 146 5.50 -10.23 -28.56
CA PRO A 146 6.14 -11.08 -27.55
C PRO A 146 7.67 -10.93 -27.54
N GLY A 147 8.29 -11.01 -26.37
CA GLY A 147 9.72 -10.89 -26.13
C GLY A 147 10.14 -9.52 -25.61
N LYS A 148 11.23 -8.95 -26.16
CA LYS A 148 11.79 -7.67 -25.67
C LYS A 148 10.78 -6.52 -25.59
N PRO A 149 9.92 -6.26 -26.61
CA PRO A 149 8.92 -5.19 -26.50
C PRO A 149 7.93 -5.38 -25.33
N THR A 150 7.63 -6.65 -24.98
CA THR A 150 6.79 -6.95 -23.80
C THR A 150 7.53 -6.63 -22.51
N ALA A 151 8.83 -6.94 -22.42
CA ALA A 151 9.65 -6.56 -21.28
C ALA A 151 9.73 -5.04 -21.09
N ASP A 152 9.98 -4.31 -22.18
CA ASP A 152 10.06 -2.84 -22.16
C ASP A 152 8.71 -2.21 -21.74
N PHE A 153 7.59 -2.76 -22.20
CA PHE A 153 6.25 -2.32 -21.80
C PHE A 153 5.98 -2.57 -20.30
N LEU A 154 6.38 -3.72 -19.77
CA LEU A 154 6.23 -4.06 -18.36
C LEU A 154 7.10 -3.16 -17.48
N ASP A 155 8.36 -2.94 -17.88
CA ASP A 155 9.29 -2.06 -17.16
C ASP A 155 8.77 -0.62 -17.11
N TYR A 156 8.35 -0.08 -18.25
CA TYR A 156 7.75 1.25 -18.33
C TYR A 156 6.51 1.39 -17.44
N THR A 157 5.66 0.37 -17.43
CA THR A 157 4.44 0.37 -16.62
C THR A 157 4.78 0.33 -15.13
N MET A 158 5.73 -0.54 -14.73
CA MET A 158 6.14 -0.65 -13.32
C MET A 158 6.83 0.61 -12.82
N THR A 159 7.68 1.23 -13.62
CA THR A 159 8.34 2.49 -13.25
C THR A 159 7.33 3.59 -12.91
N ARG A 160 6.26 3.72 -13.71
CA ARG A 160 5.19 4.69 -13.43
C ARG A 160 4.35 4.33 -12.20
N LEU A 161 4.04 3.04 -12.01
CA LEU A 161 3.32 2.58 -10.83
C LEU A 161 4.15 2.81 -9.56
N THR A 162 5.46 2.52 -9.62
CA THR A 162 6.38 2.76 -8.52
C THR A 162 6.46 4.24 -8.15
N PHE A 163 6.48 5.13 -9.14
CA PHE A 163 6.47 6.58 -8.91
C PHE A 163 5.22 7.01 -8.13
N ALA A 164 4.04 6.58 -8.58
CA ALA A 164 2.78 6.87 -7.88
C ALA A 164 2.75 6.28 -6.46
N GLY A 165 3.23 5.04 -6.30
CA GLY A 165 3.36 4.39 -5.00
C GLY A 165 4.32 5.11 -4.06
N ALA A 166 5.47 5.56 -4.57
CA ALA A 166 6.47 6.29 -3.78
C ALA A 166 5.97 7.66 -3.29
N ILE A 167 5.23 8.41 -4.14
CA ILE A 167 4.56 9.66 -3.73
C ILE A 167 3.62 9.40 -2.57
N PHE A 168 2.79 8.37 -2.69
CA PHE A 168 1.83 8.01 -1.67
C PHE A 168 2.51 7.59 -0.36
N LEU A 169 3.54 6.74 -0.43
CA LEU A 169 4.32 6.31 0.73
C LEU A 169 4.98 7.51 1.44
N THR A 170 5.55 8.43 0.66
CA THR A 170 6.15 9.67 1.19
C THR A 170 5.10 10.53 1.90
N GLY A 171 3.92 10.69 1.29
CA GLY A 171 2.81 11.42 1.89
C GLY A 171 2.44 10.86 3.26
N ILE A 172 2.22 9.56 3.35
CA ILE A 172 1.87 8.91 4.63
C ILE A 172 3.00 8.98 5.65
N ALA A 173 4.25 8.86 5.22
CA ALA A 173 5.40 8.89 6.11
C ALA A 173 5.64 10.28 6.74
N VAL A 174 5.35 11.35 5.99
CA VAL A 174 5.52 12.75 6.46
C VAL A 174 4.31 13.26 7.25
N LEU A 175 3.13 12.71 7.01
CA LEU A 175 1.87 13.15 7.64
C LEU A 175 1.90 13.27 9.17
N PRO A 176 2.46 12.31 9.96
CA PRO A 176 2.50 12.41 11.42
C PRO A 176 3.27 13.64 11.92
N GLN A 177 4.32 13.99 11.19
CA GLN A 177 5.19 15.10 11.54
C GLN A 177 4.49 16.44 11.29
N LEU A 178 3.75 16.54 10.19
CA LEU A 178 2.92 17.71 9.90
C LEU A 178 1.81 17.89 10.95
N LEU A 179 1.21 16.80 11.41
CA LEU A 179 0.20 16.84 12.47
C LEU A 179 0.77 17.30 13.81
N SER A 180 1.95 16.79 14.19
CA SER A 180 2.61 17.21 15.42
C SER A 180 2.86 18.72 15.45
N GLN A 181 3.29 19.29 14.33
CA GLN A 181 3.54 20.72 14.22
C GLN A 181 2.26 21.57 14.20
N SER A 182 1.22 21.09 13.50
CA SER A 182 -0.02 21.87 13.31
C SER A 182 -0.93 21.85 14.53
N MET A 183 -0.97 20.73 15.27
CA MET A 183 -1.92 20.52 16.37
C MET A 183 -1.28 20.61 17.76
N GLN A 184 0.02 20.92 17.85
CA GLN A 184 0.79 20.95 19.10
C GLN A 184 0.67 19.65 19.92
N VAL A 185 0.47 18.52 19.21
CA VAL A 185 0.39 17.19 19.80
C VAL A 185 1.81 16.66 20.05
N PRO A 186 2.08 16.01 21.19
CA PRO A 186 3.37 15.40 21.43
C PRO A 186 3.77 14.46 20.28
N TYR A 187 5.03 14.53 19.83
CA TYR A 187 5.55 13.76 18.70
C TYR A 187 5.32 12.25 18.84
N MET A 188 5.45 11.73 20.07
CA MET A 188 5.15 10.29 20.35
C MET A 188 3.70 9.93 20.03
N THR A 189 2.76 10.80 20.35
CA THR A 189 1.34 10.57 20.08
C THR A 189 1.05 10.64 18.57
N SER A 190 1.61 11.63 17.87
CA SER A 190 1.41 11.75 16.42
C SER A 190 2.03 10.60 15.62
N GLN A 191 3.17 10.06 16.07
CA GLN A 191 3.80 8.87 15.50
C GLN A 191 2.90 7.63 15.61
N PHE A 192 2.17 7.49 16.70
CA PHE A 192 1.24 6.38 16.89
C PHE A 192 0.07 6.44 15.89
N PHE A 193 -0.43 7.63 15.59
CA PHE A 193 -1.59 7.83 14.71
C PHE A 193 -1.30 7.83 13.21
N GLY A 194 -0.07 7.86 12.77
CA GLY A 194 0.24 7.92 11.34
C GLY A 194 1.65 7.49 10.96
N GLY A 195 2.43 6.99 11.92
CA GLY A 195 3.83 6.63 11.67
C GLY A 195 4.04 5.32 10.89
N THR A 196 5.30 5.02 10.68
CA THR A 196 5.75 3.77 10.03
C THR A 196 5.21 2.52 10.71
N GLY A 197 5.00 2.56 12.05
CA GLY A 197 4.40 1.48 12.81
C GLY A 197 2.99 1.13 12.34
N LEU A 198 2.16 2.13 12.08
CA LEU A 198 0.81 1.92 11.57
C LEU A 198 0.83 1.29 10.17
N LEU A 199 1.72 1.75 9.29
CA LEU A 199 1.90 1.15 7.96
C LEU A 199 2.31 -0.33 8.04
N ILE A 200 3.23 -0.65 8.96
CA ILE A 200 3.68 -2.03 9.17
C ILE A 200 2.52 -2.89 9.68
N ILE A 201 1.79 -2.43 10.69
CA ILE A 201 0.64 -3.15 11.25
C ILE A 201 -0.41 -3.41 10.18
N VAL A 202 -0.82 -2.37 9.43
CA VAL A 202 -1.82 -2.52 8.36
C VAL A 202 -1.31 -3.45 7.26
N GLY A 203 -0.03 -3.34 6.86
CA GLY A 203 0.58 -4.21 5.86
C GLY A 203 0.57 -5.68 6.29
N VAL A 204 1.01 -5.97 7.52
CA VAL A 204 1.04 -7.33 8.08
C VAL A 204 -0.38 -7.90 8.21
N VAL A 205 -1.34 -7.13 8.72
CA VAL A 205 -2.74 -7.58 8.84
C VAL A 205 -3.32 -7.90 7.47
N LEU A 206 -3.08 -7.07 6.45
CA LEU A 206 -3.56 -7.34 5.08
C LEU A 206 -2.94 -8.60 4.48
N ASP A 207 -1.64 -8.81 4.65
CA ASP A 207 -0.97 -10.01 4.15
C ASP A 207 -1.46 -11.27 4.90
N THR A 208 -1.66 -11.19 6.20
CA THR A 208 -2.22 -12.28 7.01
C THR A 208 -3.64 -12.61 6.56
N MET A 209 -4.49 -11.59 6.36
CA MET A 209 -5.86 -11.80 5.86
C MET A 209 -5.88 -12.48 4.50
N ARG A 210 -4.99 -12.10 3.57
CA ARG A 210 -4.87 -12.78 2.25
C ARG A 210 -4.42 -14.24 2.39
N GLN A 211 -3.49 -14.53 3.28
CA GLN A 211 -3.06 -15.91 3.53
C GLN A 211 -4.20 -16.75 4.08
N VAL A 212 -4.95 -16.23 5.06
CA VAL A 212 -6.13 -16.89 5.63
C VAL A 212 -7.19 -17.13 4.55
N GLU A 213 -7.49 -16.13 3.71
CA GLU A 213 -8.44 -16.26 2.61
C GLU A 213 -8.03 -17.37 1.62
N THR A 214 -6.75 -17.39 1.25
CA THR A 214 -6.21 -18.44 0.36
C THR A 214 -6.33 -19.83 0.97
N HIS A 215 -6.02 -19.99 2.25
CA HIS A 215 -6.18 -21.26 2.96
C HIS A 215 -7.64 -21.71 3.10
N LEU A 216 -8.56 -20.78 3.34
CA LEU A 216 -9.99 -21.07 3.41
C LEU A 216 -10.53 -21.53 2.04
N LEU A 217 -10.10 -20.88 0.95
CA LEU A 217 -10.48 -21.29 -0.40
C LEU A 217 -9.98 -22.71 -0.74
N GLN A 218 -8.75 -23.04 -0.37
CA GLN A 218 -8.18 -24.38 -0.56
C GLN A 218 -8.99 -25.45 0.18
N ARG A 219 -9.37 -25.23 1.43
CA ARG A 219 -10.19 -26.19 2.21
C ARG A 219 -11.58 -26.42 1.63
N HIS A 220 -12.17 -25.41 1.00
CA HIS A 220 -13.46 -25.57 0.32
C HIS A 220 -13.36 -26.47 -0.91
N TYR A 221 -12.22 -26.47 -1.61
CA TYR A 221 -11.98 -27.35 -2.77
C TYR A 221 -11.89 -28.84 -2.37
N ASP A 222 -11.25 -29.16 -1.26
CA ASP A 222 -11.15 -30.55 -0.76
C ASP A 222 -12.52 -31.13 -0.36
N GLY A 223 -13.43 -30.29 0.13
CA GLY A 223 -14.81 -30.67 0.43
C GLY A 223 -15.65 -30.99 -0.80
N PHE A 224 -15.37 -30.35 -1.94
CA PHE A 224 -16.08 -30.56 -3.20
C PHE A 224 -15.69 -31.87 -3.89
N LEU A 225 -14.44 -32.27 -3.80
CA LEU A 225 -13.91 -33.52 -4.37
C LEU A 225 -14.42 -34.75 -3.62
N ARG A 226 -14.77 -34.64 -2.34
CA ARG A 226 -15.28 -35.74 -1.51
C ARG A 226 -16.78 -36.06 -1.71
N LYS A 227 -17.57 -35.14 -2.27
CA LYS A 227 -18.97 -35.37 -2.62
C LYS A 227 -19.16 -35.40 -4.15
N GLY A 228 -18.84 -36.54 -4.76
CA GLY A 228 -19.16 -36.85 -6.16
C GLY A 228 -20.67 -36.82 -6.44
N ARG A 229 -21.24 -35.65 -6.50
CA ARG A 229 -22.58 -35.43 -7.05
C ARG A 229 -22.54 -34.15 -7.86
N ILE A 230 -22.49 -34.36 -9.18
CA ILE A 230 -22.63 -33.32 -10.20
C ILE A 230 -24.04 -32.73 -10.04
N ARG A 231 -24.20 -31.66 -9.30
CA ARG A 231 -25.37 -30.76 -9.40
C ARG A 231 -25.12 -29.80 -10.55
N SER A 232 -26.11 -29.70 -11.41
CA SER A 232 -26.11 -29.03 -12.70
C SER A 232 -25.44 -27.64 -12.70
N ALA A 233 -24.73 -27.36 -13.79
CA ALA A 233 -23.93 -26.18 -14.08
C ALA A 233 -24.66 -24.82 -13.96
N GLN A 234 -25.92 -24.80 -13.65
CA GLN A 234 -26.77 -23.62 -13.58
C GLN A 234 -26.77 -22.97 -12.18
N GLU A 235 -26.59 -23.77 -11.11
CA GLU A 235 -26.47 -23.24 -9.74
C GLU A 235 -25.07 -22.70 -9.40
N SER A 236 -24.05 -23.11 -10.19
CA SER A 236 -22.68 -22.64 -9.99
C SER A 236 -22.44 -21.20 -10.44
N ARG A 237 -23.23 -20.68 -11.38
CA ARG A 237 -23.11 -19.30 -11.87
C ARG A 237 -23.61 -18.25 -10.89
N SER A 238 -24.58 -18.58 -10.06
CA SER A 238 -25.12 -17.62 -9.07
C SER A 238 -24.30 -17.56 -7.78
N ARG A 239 -23.42 -18.57 -7.51
CA ARG A 239 -22.58 -18.58 -6.31
C ARG A 239 -21.15 -18.08 -6.54
N LEU A 240 -20.67 -18.03 -7.79
CA LEU A 240 -19.38 -17.40 -8.14
C LEU A 240 -19.47 -15.87 -8.22
N SER A 241 -20.70 -15.31 -8.21
CA SER A 241 -20.94 -13.87 -8.04
C SER A 241 -21.00 -13.42 -6.57
N GLY A 242 -20.87 -14.33 -5.62
CA GLY A 242 -20.95 -14.10 -4.18
C GLY A 242 -19.59 -14.02 -3.46
N GLY A 243 -18.53 -13.64 -4.15
CA GLY A 243 -17.45 -12.93 -3.46
C GLY A 243 -18.04 -11.62 -2.99
N GLN A 244 -18.22 -11.46 -1.67
CA GLN A 244 -18.71 -10.24 -1.06
C GLN A 244 -17.90 -9.05 -1.57
N ALA A 245 -18.30 -8.49 -2.72
CA ALA A 245 -18.18 -7.07 -2.92
C ALA A 245 -18.87 -6.48 -1.68
N LEU A 246 -18.10 -5.84 -0.82
CA LEU A 246 -18.63 -4.95 0.20
C LEU A 246 -19.71 -4.18 -0.52
N ASN A 247 -20.96 -4.41 -0.13
CA ASN A 247 -22.14 -3.88 -0.81
C ASN A 247 -21.84 -2.41 -1.04
N ASP A 248 -21.95 -1.90 -2.28
CA ASP A 248 -21.65 -0.50 -2.60
C ASP A 248 -22.35 0.46 -1.62
N GLN A 249 -23.50 0.06 -1.11
CA GLN A 249 -24.19 0.75 -0.03
C GLN A 249 -23.42 0.81 1.28
N THR A 250 -22.72 -0.25 1.70
CA THR A 250 -21.96 -0.22 2.97
C THR A 250 -20.71 0.65 2.84
N LEU A 251 -20.07 0.70 1.67
CA LEU A 251 -18.98 1.62 1.39
C LEU A 251 -19.46 3.08 1.39
N VAL A 252 -20.58 3.38 0.75
CA VAL A 252 -21.18 4.71 0.75
C VAL A 252 -21.54 5.15 2.18
N TRP A 253 -22.14 4.28 2.99
CA TRP A 253 -22.42 4.57 4.41
C TRP A 253 -21.18 4.77 5.26
N MET A 254 -20.10 4.01 5.01
CA MET A 254 -18.81 4.23 5.68
C MET A 254 -18.21 5.59 5.32
N TYR A 255 -18.20 5.96 4.03
CA TYR A 255 -17.70 7.27 3.60
C TYR A 255 -18.59 8.42 4.10
N ALA A 256 -19.89 8.24 4.13
CA ALA A 256 -20.82 9.22 4.68
C ALA A 256 -20.61 9.43 6.19
N ALA A 257 -20.46 8.35 6.95
CA ALA A 257 -20.18 8.41 8.39
C ALA A 257 -18.85 9.11 8.67
N LEU A 258 -17.80 8.82 7.87
CA LEU A 258 -16.51 9.45 7.99
C LEU A 258 -16.56 10.94 7.62
N GLY A 259 -17.32 11.29 6.59
CA GLY A 259 -17.56 12.69 6.21
C GLY A 259 -18.30 13.48 7.29
N ILE A 260 -19.34 12.89 7.88
CA ILE A 260 -20.09 13.51 9.00
C ILE A 260 -19.18 13.72 10.22
N LEU A 261 -18.32 12.77 10.54
CA LEU A 261 -17.39 12.85 11.68
C LEU A 261 -16.36 13.96 11.47
N VAL A 262 -15.83 14.12 10.26
CA VAL A 262 -14.90 15.22 9.90
C VAL A 262 -15.63 16.57 9.96
N ILE A 263 -16.84 16.68 9.40
CA ILE A 263 -17.62 17.91 9.45
C ILE A 263 -17.98 18.29 10.89
N ALA A 264 -18.40 17.33 11.71
CA ALA A 264 -18.69 17.56 13.13
C ALA A 264 -17.43 18.00 13.89
N GLY A 265 -16.27 17.40 13.62
CA GLY A 265 -15.00 17.83 14.22
C GLY A 265 -14.62 19.25 13.84
N VAL A 266 -14.77 19.61 12.57
CA VAL A 266 -14.48 20.98 12.08
C VAL A 266 -15.46 21.99 12.65
N THR A 267 -16.77 21.70 12.70
CA THR A 267 -17.79 22.62 13.26
C THR A 267 -17.59 22.84 14.76
N ILE A 268 -17.27 21.78 15.51
CA ILE A 268 -16.99 21.89 16.95
C ILE A 268 -15.68 22.69 17.17
N TYR A 269 -14.67 22.49 16.33
CA TYR A 269 -13.42 23.27 16.39
C TYR A 269 -13.66 24.76 16.18
N PHE A 270 -14.45 25.14 15.17
CA PHE A 270 -14.81 26.55 14.96
C PHE A 270 -15.70 27.09 16.09
N ALA A 271 -16.66 26.32 16.57
CA ALA A 271 -17.54 26.74 17.67
C ALA A 271 -16.80 26.92 19.02
N SER A 272 -15.70 26.19 19.24
CA SER A 272 -14.88 26.35 20.46
C SER A 272 -13.89 27.54 20.41
N ARG A 273 -13.72 28.17 19.24
CA ARG A 273 -12.84 29.35 19.06
C ARG A 273 -13.59 30.68 19.08
N PHE A 274 -14.89 30.68 18.97
CA PHE A 274 -15.79 31.83 19.18
C PHE A 274 -16.49 31.68 20.53
#